data_b14d95de9d835b7950a76d356d6e262e
#
_entry.id   b14d95de9d835b7950a76d356d6e262e
#
_cell.length_a   1.000
_cell.length_b   1.000
_cell.length_c   1.000
_cell.angle_alpha   90.00
_cell.angle_beta   90.00
_cell.angle_gamma   90.00
#
_symmetry.space_group_name_H-M   'P 1'
#
loop_
_entity.id
_entity.type
_entity.pdbx_description
1 polymer ?
#
loop_
_entity_poly.entity_id
_entity_poly.type
_entity_poly.pdbx_seq_one_letter_code
_entity_poly.pdbx_strand_id
1 'polypeptide(L)'
;MAGADLYVTRGEDGTVRITAGPGPSPGSPADNGGDPLVPDPSPSPGPGSGPGFTEAVLDVAGAVLLWPVLGDPVLPVAEVDDVERAQQWLWAVYGERAAAAVRSCAGGEGAGETTGEAAGDTVAGPAPARVTGDGTALADAAARLAFGHWASRWWPASYADGIPALEPDVLGLELAALTHRCQELFDDRGDQPDDCVAELIEDHQAALDPLVRWWRAEPRSGHTARHLESVLRLIDGAADAAGLDGPELRRLRAELDADQDADQDADLDADRTAPAPLTPGALFASRLGYTLAAGEPLAVGGRVIARGTGTNDWRRYPPGFVDAAESAVSWTARALGGRRRIEVEVVAHIAAPVGGAPLVAEVRVNGGLPVRAPLTRRDDVWTGRADLEPGLSAGELTPRFEVAVLLPGFDPGPGPEGHADREAVRALVRDRLVSAAARPAEGTAPYDASARATPSAPFLAEIVAATTTGEDY
;
A
#
# COMPACT_ATOMS: atom_id res chain seq x y z
N MET A 1 -2.26 11.44 27.01
CA MET A 1 -1.54 10.46 26.16
C MET A 1 -0.08 10.81 26.15
N ALA A 2 0.82 9.83 26.09
CA ALA A 2 2.25 10.12 25.97
C ALA A 2 2.50 10.60 24.54
N GLY A 3 2.99 11.83 24.37
CA GLY A 3 3.38 12.35 23.06
C GLY A 3 4.59 11.58 22.51
N ALA A 4 4.70 11.46 21.20
CA ALA A 4 5.86 10.85 20.55
C ALA A 4 7.05 11.82 20.55
N ASP A 5 8.25 11.30 20.84
CA ASP A 5 9.48 12.08 20.66
C ASP A 5 9.76 12.24 19.16
N LEU A 6 9.91 13.47 18.72
CA LEU A 6 10.24 13.83 17.35
C LEU A 6 11.62 14.47 17.27
N TYR A 7 12.35 14.16 16.22
CA TYR A 7 13.65 14.73 15.91
C TYR A 7 13.55 15.48 14.59
N VAL A 8 13.86 16.77 14.63
CA VAL A 8 13.89 17.64 13.45
C VAL A 8 15.34 17.87 13.08
N THR A 9 15.72 17.50 11.87
CA THR A 9 17.07 17.61 11.35
C THR A 9 17.04 18.32 9.99
N ARG A 10 18.13 19.00 9.65
CA ARG A 10 18.32 19.60 8.33
C ARG A 10 19.39 18.86 7.57
N GLY A 11 19.07 18.42 6.35
CA GLY A 11 20.00 17.83 5.41
C GLY A 11 20.95 18.87 4.79
N GLU A 12 22.03 18.40 4.20
CA GLU A 12 23.01 19.24 3.48
C GLU A 12 22.38 19.91 2.24
N ASP A 13 21.36 19.30 1.66
CA ASP A 13 20.57 19.79 0.53
C ASP A 13 19.53 20.86 0.92
N GLY A 14 19.39 21.13 2.22
CA GLY A 14 18.42 22.09 2.75
C GLY A 14 17.08 21.47 3.15
N THR A 15 16.80 20.21 2.81
CA THR A 15 15.60 19.48 3.20
C THR A 15 15.52 19.34 4.72
N VAL A 16 14.35 19.55 5.30
CA VAL A 16 14.11 19.34 6.73
C VAL A 16 13.42 17.99 6.93
N ARG A 17 14.00 17.12 7.76
CA ARG A 17 13.45 15.81 8.05
C ARG A 17 12.91 15.74 9.47
N ILE A 18 11.70 15.20 9.61
CA ILE A 18 11.05 14.88 10.89
C ILE A 18 11.03 13.36 11.02
N THR A 19 11.59 12.83 12.13
CA THR A 19 11.56 11.41 12.43
C THR A 19 10.99 11.16 13.83
N ALA A 20 10.18 10.11 13.99
CA ALA A 20 9.69 9.66 15.28
C ALA A 20 10.57 8.50 15.77
N GLY A 21 10.91 8.46 17.04
CA GLY A 21 11.63 7.34 17.61
C GLY A 21 12.63 7.69 18.71
N PRO A 22 13.33 6.68 19.27
CA PRO A 22 14.45 6.91 20.17
C PRO A 22 15.52 7.65 19.39
N GLY A 23 15.84 8.88 19.84
CA GLY A 23 16.81 9.75 19.19
C GLY A 23 18.18 9.11 19.05
N PRO A 24 19.03 9.66 18.16
CA PRO A 24 20.41 9.25 18.10
C PRO A 24 21.02 9.44 19.49
N SER A 25 21.52 8.36 20.10
CA SER A 25 22.16 8.40 21.42
C SER A 25 23.30 9.40 21.37
N PRO A 26 23.28 10.46 22.21
CA PRO A 26 24.40 11.39 22.27
C PRO A 26 25.58 10.67 22.91
N GLY A 27 26.58 10.33 22.09
CA GLY A 27 27.89 9.87 22.57
C GLY A 27 27.98 8.39 22.87
N SER A 28 27.95 7.53 21.86
CA SER A 28 28.75 6.30 21.89
C SER A 28 30.14 6.65 21.41
N PRO A 29 31.17 6.62 22.28
CA PRO A 29 32.54 6.59 21.79
C PRO A 29 32.71 5.29 21.00
N ALA A 30 33.42 5.38 19.88
CA ALA A 30 33.83 4.21 19.12
C ALA A 30 34.64 3.27 20.01
N ASP A 31 33.98 2.30 20.62
CA ASP A 31 34.66 1.24 21.37
C ASP A 31 34.52 -0.06 20.58
N ASN A 32 35.69 -0.50 20.11
CA ASN A 32 35.90 -1.77 19.42
C ASN A 32 35.62 -2.92 20.39
N GLY A 33 34.64 -3.74 20.09
CA GLY A 33 34.54 -5.03 20.76
C GLY A 33 33.14 -5.63 20.80
N GLY A 34 32.84 -6.52 19.89
CA GLY A 34 32.02 -7.71 20.11
C GLY A 34 30.54 -7.54 20.42
N ASP A 35 29.71 -7.68 19.36
CA ASP A 35 28.40 -8.35 19.31
C ASP A 35 27.38 -8.14 20.47
N PRO A 36 26.19 -7.62 20.25
CA PRO A 36 25.09 -8.44 19.77
C PRO A 36 24.17 -7.73 18.76
N LEU A 37 23.56 -8.51 17.89
CA LEU A 37 22.48 -8.30 16.95
C LEU A 37 21.46 -7.22 17.37
N VAL A 38 21.74 -5.97 17.07
CA VAL A 38 20.74 -4.92 16.91
C VAL A 38 20.49 -4.81 15.40
N PRO A 39 19.27 -4.95 14.90
CA PRO A 39 19.02 -4.71 13.50
C PRO A 39 19.42 -3.26 13.19
N ASP A 40 20.38 -3.14 12.29
CA ASP A 40 20.80 -1.86 11.71
C ASP A 40 19.56 -1.16 11.13
N PRO A 41 19.29 0.11 11.46
CA PRO A 41 18.22 0.83 10.78
C PRO A 41 18.54 0.81 9.28
N SER A 42 17.65 0.22 8.50
CA SER A 42 17.77 0.10 7.05
C SER A 42 18.24 1.42 6.45
N PRO A 43 19.26 1.43 5.59
CA PRO A 43 19.73 2.65 4.96
C PRO A 43 18.57 3.30 4.21
N SER A 44 18.33 4.58 4.47
CA SER A 44 17.35 5.38 3.75
C SER A 44 17.53 5.18 2.24
N PRO A 45 16.44 4.99 1.48
CA PRO A 45 16.54 4.87 0.03
C PRO A 45 17.26 6.10 -0.53
N GLY A 46 18.27 5.89 -1.35
CA GLY A 46 19.01 6.97 -2.01
C GLY A 46 18.10 7.77 -2.96
N PRO A 47 18.43 9.01 -3.29
CA PRO A 47 17.65 9.82 -4.21
C PRO A 47 17.57 9.12 -5.57
N GLY A 48 16.37 8.65 -5.93
CA GLY A 48 16.10 7.92 -7.18
C GLY A 48 15.43 6.57 -7.03
N SER A 49 15.31 6.03 -5.82
CA SER A 49 14.46 4.86 -5.57
C SER A 49 13.03 5.34 -5.33
N GLY A 50 12.10 4.98 -6.20
CA GLY A 50 10.68 5.21 -5.93
C GLY A 50 10.25 4.50 -4.64
N PRO A 51 9.11 4.90 -4.03
CA PRO A 51 8.63 4.34 -2.77
C PRO A 51 8.52 2.82 -2.89
N GLY A 52 9.13 2.12 -1.93
CA GLY A 52 9.10 0.67 -1.85
C GLY A 52 7.72 0.16 -1.39
N PHE A 53 7.46 -1.13 -1.58
CA PHE A 53 6.21 -1.76 -1.11
C PHE A 53 6.13 -1.89 0.43
N THR A 54 7.17 -1.52 1.15
CA THR A 54 7.22 -1.50 2.63
C THR A 54 6.86 -0.16 3.25
N GLU A 55 6.63 0.86 2.40
CA GLU A 55 6.32 2.22 2.82
C GLU A 55 5.02 2.70 2.18
N ALA A 56 4.12 3.25 2.98
CA ALA A 56 2.98 4.01 2.52
C ALA A 56 3.39 5.48 2.44
N VAL A 57 3.17 6.10 1.27
CA VAL A 57 3.66 7.44 0.95
C VAL A 57 2.52 8.35 0.59
N LEU A 58 2.58 9.58 1.03
CA LEU A 58 1.63 10.63 0.68
C LEU A 58 2.40 11.91 0.35
N ASP A 59 2.27 12.36 -0.90
CA ASP A 59 2.76 13.66 -1.33
C ASP A 59 1.80 14.74 -0.82
N VAL A 60 2.34 15.73 -0.13
CA VAL A 60 1.56 16.82 0.49
C VAL A 60 2.20 18.17 0.15
N ALA A 61 1.53 19.26 0.47
CA ALA A 61 2.05 20.61 0.19
C ALA A 61 3.44 20.82 0.81
N GLY A 62 4.48 20.84 -0.03
CA GLY A 62 5.87 21.10 0.35
C GLY A 62 6.58 19.98 1.09
N ALA A 63 6.04 18.73 1.08
CA ALA A 63 6.69 17.61 1.73
C ALA A 63 6.19 16.26 1.23
N VAL A 64 6.92 15.20 1.61
CA VAL A 64 6.50 13.81 1.49
C VAL A 64 6.37 13.20 2.87
N LEU A 65 5.23 12.59 3.15
CA LEU A 65 4.96 11.85 4.38
C LEU A 65 5.12 10.33 4.13
N LEU A 66 5.81 9.64 5.04
CA LEU A 66 6.12 8.22 4.92
C LEU A 66 5.70 7.47 6.19
N TRP A 67 4.99 6.37 6.04
CA TRP A 67 4.66 5.42 7.10
C TRP A 67 5.20 4.05 6.75
N PRO A 68 5.94 3.38 7.65
CA PRO A 68 6.29 1.98 7.45
C PRO A 68 5.02 1.12 7.49
N VAL A 69 4.81 0.32 6.45
CA VAL A 69 3.66 -0.60 6.36
C VAL A 69 3.76 -1.71 7.40
N LEU A 70 4.98 -2.18 7.65
CA LEU A 70 5.30 -3.21 8.65
C LEU A 70 5.60 -2.57 10.02
N GLY A 71 4.66 -1.79 10.55
CA GLY A 71 4.82 -1.13 11.83
C GLY A 71 3.53 -0.49 12.29
N ASP A 72 3.57 0.12 13.46
CA ASP A 72 2.45 0.89 14.02
C ASP A 72 2.94 2.30 14.44
N PRO A 73 3.44 3.11 13.50
CA PRO A 73 3.92 4.45 13.82
C PRO A 73 2.73 5.37 14.08
N VAL A 74 2.76 6.06 15.21
CA VAL A 74 1.73 7.05 15.58
C VAL A 74 1.81 8.28 14.68
N LEU A 75 3.02 8.65 14.24
CA LEU A 75 3.28 9.82 13.38
C LEU A 75 4.19 9.41 12.21
N PRO A 76 4.01 10.02 11.03
CA PRO A 76 4.85 9.75 9.87
C PRO A 76 6.27 10.28 10.03
N VAL A 77 7.18 9.78 9.24
CA VAL A 77 8.40 10.49 8.86
C VAL A 77 8.02 11.53 7.82
N ALA A 78 8.51 12.77 7.93
CA ALA A 78 8.33 13.78 6.89
C ALA A 78 9.67 14.20 6.29
N GLU A 79 9.69 14.35 4.97
CA GLU A 79 10.77 14.99 4.21
C GLU A 79 10.20 16.30 3.64
N VAL A 80 10.56 17.41 4.26
CA VAL A 80 10.04 18.74 3.93
C VAL A 80 11.02 19.45 3.02
N ASP A 81 10.64 19.68 1.79
CA ASP A 81 11.42 20.37 0.76
C ASP A 81 11.04 21.86 0.64
N ASP A 82 9.77 22.20 0.91
CA ASP A 82 9.27 23.57 0.95
C ASP A 82 8.59 23.86 2.30
N VAL A 83 9.37 24.47 3.21
CA VAL A 83 8.91 24.74 4.58
C VAL A 83 7.77 25.77 4.62
N GLU A 84 7.73 26.72 3.68
CA GLU A 84 6.66 27.73 3.66
C GLU A 84 5.31 27.10 3.34
N ARG A 85 5.28 26.21 2.33
CA ARG A 85 4.08 25.46 1.97
C ARG A 85 3.68 24.46 3.06
N ALA A 86 4.64 23.75 3.64
CA ALA A 86 4.38 22.76 4.68
C ALA A 86 3.81 23.39 5.97
N GLN A 87 4.10 24.67 6.26
CA GLN A 87 3.60 25.33 7.48
C GLN A 87 2.06 25.37 7.58
N GLN A 88 1.34 25.25 6.46
CA GLN A 88 -0.12 25.26 6.48
C GLN A 88 -0.71 24.06 7.23
N TRP A 89 -0.04 22.90 7.20
CA TRP A 89 -0.54 21.64 7.78
C TRP A 89 0.34 21.02 8.87
N LEU A 90 1.64 21.39 8.98
CA LEU A 90 2.58 20.81 9.95
C LEU A 90 2.05 20.83 11.39
N TRP A 91 1.40 21.92 11.79
CA TRP A 91 0.82 22.07 13.12
C TRP A 91 -0.36 21.12 13.34
N ALA A 92 -1.12 20.82 12.30
CA ALA A 92 -2.29 19.94 12.37
C ALA A 92 -1.93 18.45 12.41
N VAL A 93 -0.72 18.07 11.90
CA VAL A 93 -0.21 16.69 11.92
C VAL A 93 0.66 16.42 13.14
N TYR A 94 1.62 17.31 13.43
CA TYR A 94 2.66 17.09 14.46
C TYR A 94 2.50 17.96 15.69
N GLY A 95 1.60 18.95 15.65
CA GLY A 95 1.43 19.96 16.68
C GLY A 95 2.31 21.22 16.47
N GLU A 96 1.95 22.31 17.15
CA GLU A 96 2.58 23.62 16.98
C GLU A 96 4.10 23.63 17.30
N ARG A 97 4.53 22.81 18.28
CA ARG A 97 5.94 22.72 18.67
C ARG A 97 6.82 22.18 17.56
N ALA A 98 6.35 21.14 16.87
CA ALA A 98 7.06 20.56 15.75
C ALA A 98 7.10 21.54 14.56
N ALA A 99 5.98 22.21 14.24
CA ALA A 99 5.93 23.22 13.19
C ALA A 99 6.88 24.40 13.46
N ALA A 100 7.00 24.85 14.71
CA ALA A 100 7.95 25.87 15.11
C ALA A 100 9.40 25.40 14.99
N ALA A 101 9.70 24.15 15.38
CA ALA A 101 11.03 23.57 15.27
C ALA A 101 11.48 23.46 13.81
N VAL A 102 10.58 23.05 12.90
CA VAL A 102 10.85 23.00 11.46
C VAL A 102 11.20 24.38 10.91
N ARG A 103 10.45 25.44 11.26
CA ARG A 103 10.76 26.81 10.86
C ARG A 103 12.14 27.27 11.36
N SER A 104 12.44 27.05 12.63
CA SER A 104 13.74 27.43 13.22
C SER A 104 14.89 26.68 12.57
N CYS A 105 14.70 25.39 12.27
CA CYS A 105 15.68 24.56 11.59
C CYS A 105 15.95 25.05 10.17
N ALA A 106 14.91 25.44 9.43
CA ALA A 106 15.02 25.97 8.08
C ALA A 106 15.69 27.37 8.05
N GLY A 107 15.34 28.24 9.01
CA GLY A 107 15.87 29.62 9.10
C GLY A 107 17.34 29.73 9.52
N GLY A 108 17.96 28.63 9.96
CA GLY A 108 19.35 28.65 10.42
C GLY A 108 19.58 29.43 11.74
N GLU A 109 18.53 29.83 12.45
CA GLU A 109 18.61 30.63 13.69
C GLU A 109 18.95 29.81 14.94
N GLY A 110 19.28 28.54 14.78
CA GLY A 110 19.62 27.63 15.90
C GLY A 110 21.09 27.60 16.32
N ALA A 111 21.98 28.36 15.67
CA ALA A 111 23.35 28.53 16.11
C ALA A 111 23.42 29.68 17.12
N GLY A 112 22.98 29.41 18.37
CA GLY A 112 23.26 30.33 19.47
C GLY A 112 24.75 30.63 19.49
N GLU A 113 25.10 31.93 19.41
CA GLU A 113 26.44 32.48 19.67
C GLU A 113 26.93 32.01 21.06
N THR A 114 27.50 30.82 21.12
CA THR A 114 28.46 30.53 22.16
C THR A 114 29.82 31.01 21.65
N THR A 115 30.16 32.27 22.00
CA THR A 115 31.51 32.77 21.97
C THR A 115 32.40 31.87 22.84
N GLY A 116 33.09 30.95 22.20
CA GLY A 116 34.06 30.07 22.79
C GLY A 116 35.03 29.58 21.73
N GLU A 117 36.14 30.35 21.61
CA GLU A 117 37.32 29.98 20.83
C GLU A 117 37.85 28.61 21.27
N ALA A 118 37.66 27.57 20.46
CA ALA A 118 38.53 26.37 20.49
C ALA A 118 38.56 25.79 19.09
N ALA A 119 39.71 25.98 18.46
CA ALA A 119 40.08 25.39 17.19
C ALA A 119 40.08 23.86 17.28
N GLY A 120 39.26 23.21 16.49
CA GLY A 120 39.24 21.74 16.32
C GLY A 120 38.29 21.38 15.17
N ASP A 121 38.88 21.09 14.03
CA ASP A 121 38.33 20.87 12.71
C ASP A 121 37.44 19.58 12.68
N THR A 122 36.19 19.70 13.06
CA THR A 122 35.11 18.77 12.73
C THR A 122 33.82 19.59 12.63
N VAL A 123 33.35 19.83 11.40
CA VAL A 123 32.06 20.46 11.14
C VAL A 123 30.97 19.52 11.62
N ALA A 124 30.65 19.59 12.90
CA ALA A 124 29.44 18.95 13.42
C ALA A 124 28.25 19.70 12.85
N GLY A 125 27.43 19.02 12.06
CA GLY A 125 26.16 19.59 11.59
C GLY A 125 25.29 20.04 12.78
N PRO A 126 24.30 20.91 12.55
CA PRO A 126 23.44 21.42 13.62
C PRO A 126 22.80 20.25 14.37
N ALA A 127 22.85 20.31 15.71
CA ALA A 127 22.29 19.27 16.55
C ALA A 127 20.77 19.09 16.30
N PRO A 128 20.24 17.87 16.23
CA PRO A 128 18.82 17.61 16.01
C PRO A 128 17.96 18.28 17.09
N ALA A 129 16.93 19.00 16.68
CA ALA A 129 15.97 19.57 17.62
C ALA A 129 15.00 18.45 18.07
N ARG A 130 14.95 18.17 19.37
CA ARG A 130 13.99 17.22 19.96
C ARG A 130 12.74 17.97 20.40
N VAL A 131 11.59 17.52 19.92
CA VAL A 131 10.26 18.04 20.28
C VAL A 131 9.29 16.91 20.53
N THR A 132 8.23 17.19 21.30
CA THR A 132 7.16 16.21 21.49
C THR A 132 6.05 16.49 20.51
N GLY A 133 5.65 15.49 19.72
CA GLY A 133 4.50 15.53 18.84
C GLY A 133 3.31 14.79 19.42
N ASP A 134 2.13 15.29 19.18
CA ASP A 134 0.88 14.66 19.56
C ASP A 134 0.17 14.14 18.30
N GLY A 135 -0.26 12.86 18.31
CA GLY A 135 -1.09 12.33 17.24
C GLY A 135 -2.43 13.07 17.16
N THR A 136 -2.81 13.48 15.97
CA THR A 136 -4.03 14.23 15.69
C THR A 136 -5.00 13.42 14.83
N ALA A 137 -6.26 13.83 14.76
CA ALA A 137 -7.24 13.18 13.88
C ALA A 137 -6.86 13.32 12.38
N LEU A 138 -6.15 14.40 12.02
CA LEU A 138 -5.65 14.59 10.65
C LEU A 138 -4.49 13.63 10.36
N ALA A 139 -3.57 13.43 11.31
CA ALA A 139 -2.48 12.46 11.17
C ALA A 139 -3.02 11.02 11.00
N ASP A 140 -4.05 10.65 11.77
CA ASP A 140 -4.70 9.35 11.66
C ASP A 140 -5.41 9.18 10.30
N ALA A 141 -6.09 10.23 9.81
CA ALA A 141 -6.74 10.21 8.49
C ALA A 141 -5.71 10.13 7.36
N ALA A 142 -4.61 10.87 7.47
CA ALA A 142 -3.50 10.86 6.50
C ALA A 142 -2.81 9.49 6.44
N ALA A 143 -2.55 8.86 7.60
CA ALA A 143 -2.00 7.51 7.67
C ALA A 143 -2.91 6.49 6.98
N ARG A 144 -4.24 6.61 7.20
CA ARG A 144 -5.22 5.75 6.54
C ARG A 144 -5.27 5.99 5.03
N LEU A 145 -5.23 7.26 4.58
CA LEU A 145 -5.17 7.61 3.16
C LEU A 145 -3.91 7.04 2.50
N ALA A 146 -2.74 7.26 3.09
CA ALA A 146 -1.48 6.72 2.60
C ALA A 146 -1.50 5.19 2.50
N PHE A 147 -2.00 4.51 3.54
CA PHE A 147 -2.14 3.05 3.53
C PHE A 147 -3.15 2.58 2.47
N GLY A 148 -4.21 3.32 2.21
CA GLY A 148 -5.17 3.01 1.14
C GLY A 148 -4.55 3.15 -0.25
N HIS A 149 -3.75 4.18 -0.51
CA HIS A 149 -2.96 4.30 -1.74
C HIS A 149 -1.92 3.20 -1.88
N TRP A 150 -1.26 2.82 -0.78
CA TRP A 150 -0.39 1.66 -0.75
C TRP A 150 -1.17 0.38 -1.12
N ALA A 151 -2.34 0.16 -0.52
CA ALA A 151 -3.16 -1.02 -0.77
C ALA A 151 -3.65 -1.08 -2.23
N SER A 152 -4.06 0.05 -2.81
CA SER A 152 -4.45 0.09 -4.22
C SER A 152 -3.32 -0.33 -5.16
N ARG A 153 -2.07 -0.09 -4.77
CA ARG A 153 -0.88 -0.36 -5.57
C ARG A 153 -0.19 -1.67 -5.24
N TRP A 154 -0.03 -2.00 -3.96
CA TRP A 154 0.87 -3.06 -3.48
C TRP A 154 0.15 -4.20 -2.75
N TRP A 155 -1.20 -4.21 -2.74
CA TRP A 155 -1.94 -5.31 -2.15
C TRP A 155 -1.54 -6.64 -2.80
N PRO A 156 -1.04 -7.62 -2.02
CA PRO A 156 -0.45 -8.83 -2.57
C PRO A 156 -1.52 -9.88 -2.92
N ALA A 157 -2.46 -9.53 -3.80
CA ALA A 157 -3.49 -10.46 -4.22
C ALA A 157 -2.86 -11.70 -4.86
N SER A 158 -3.26 -12.87 -4.40
CA SER A 158 -2.71 -14.14 -4.84
C SER A 158 -3.72 -15.26 -4.69
N TYR A 159 -4.00 -15.92 -5.80
CA TYR A 159 -4.81 -17.13 -5.79
C TYR A 159 -4.09 -18.27 -5.04
N ALA A 160 -2.80 -18.46 -5.32
CA ALA A 160 -1.99 -19.52 -4.72
C ALA A 160 -1.85 -19.38 -3.19
N ASP A 161 -1.80 -18.16 -2.69
CA ASP A 161 -1.68 -17.84 -1.27
C ASP A 161 -3.04 -17.60 -0.59
N GLY A 162 -4.15 -17.69 -1.32
CA GLY A 162 -5.50 -17.45 -0.81
C GLY A 162 -5.73 -16.01 -0.34
N ILE A 163 -5.05 -15.04 -0.94
CA ILE A 163 -5.24 -13.62 -0.66
C ILE A 163 -6.12 -13.02 -1.76
N PRO A 164 -7.38 -12.68 -1.48
CA PRO A 164 -8.28 -12.10 -2.47
C PRO A 164 -7.81 -10.71 -2.91
N ALA A 165 -8.15 -10.31 -4.14
CA ALA A 165 -7.99 -8.95 -4.59
C ALA A 165 -9.00 -8.03 -3.89
N LEU A 166 -8.62 -6.77 -3.64
CA LEU A 166 -9.55 -5.76 -3.19
C LEU A 166 -10.44 -5.30 -4.35
N GLU A 167 -11.71 -4.99 -4.05
CA GLU A 167 -12.60 -4.37 -5.03
C GLU A 167 -12.14 -2.93 -5.29
N PRO A 168 -11.63 -2.61 -6.48
CA PRO A 168 -10.97 -1.32 -6.71
C PRO A 168 -11.92 -0.13 -6.62
N ASP A 169 -13.17 -0.30 -7.05
CA ASP A 169 -14.15 0.79 -7.02
C ASP A 169 -14.60 1.10 -5.58
N VAL A 170 -14.69 0.09 -4.72
CA VAL A 170 -15.00 0.29 -3.29
C VAL A 170 -13.85 1.01 -2.59
N LEU A 171 -12.61 0.57 -2.83
CA LEU A 171 -11.42 1.22 -2.26
C LEU A 171 -11.29 2.66 -2.77
N GLY A 172 -11.49 2.89 -4.07
CA GLY A 172 -11.41 4.21 -4.69
C GLY A 172 -12.38 5.21 -4.09
N LEU A 173 -13.64 4.83 -3.85
CA LEU A 173 -14.60 5.70 -3.17
C LEU A 173 -14.20 6.03 -1.73
N GLU A 174 -13.63 5.06 -1.00
CA GLU A 174 -13.15 5.31 0.36
C GLU A 174 -11.91 6.21 0.36
N LEU A 175 -11.04 6.09 -0.65
CA LEU A 175 -9.91 7.01 -0.85
C LEU A 175 -10.38 8.43 -1.19
N ALA A 176 -11.40 8.60 -2.03
CA ALA A 176 -11.98 9.91 -2.32
C ALA A 176 -12.49 10.59 -1.04
N ALA A 177 -13.21 9.85 -0.19
CA ALA A 177 -13.70 10.35 1.10
C ALA A 177 -12.54 10.74 2.05
N LEU A 178 -11.47 9.95 2.08
CA LEU A 178 -10.28 10.24 2.89
C LEU A 178 -9.48 11.42 2.34
N THR A 179 -9.37 11.56 1.02
CA THR A 179 -8.72 12.70 0.36
C THR A 179 -9.44 14.01 0.74
N HIS A 180 -10.76 14.02 0.63
CA HIS A 180 -11.57 15.16 1.08
C HIS A 180 -11.33 15.49 2.56
N ARG A 181 -11.27 14.47 3.43
CA ARG A 181 -10.98 14.66 4.86
C ARG A 181 -9.58 15.20 5.13
N CYS A 182 -8.63 14.94 4.24
CA CYS A 182 -7.24 15.36 4.34
C CYS A 182 -6.92 16.61 3.49
N GLN A 183 -7.92 17.31 2.97
CA GLN A 183 -7.72 18.45 2.06
C GLN A 183 -6.76 19.51 2.59
N GLU A 184 -6.65 19.70 3.91
CA GLU A 184 -5.71 20.65 4.54
C GLU A 184 -4.23 20.30 4.27
N LEU A 185 -3.92 19.05 3.88
CA LEU A 185 -2.57 18.62 3.55
C LEU A 185 -2.14 19.02 2.14
N PHE A 186 -3.10 19.34 1.27
CA PHE A 186 -2.85 19.59 -0.14
C PHE A 186 -2.85 21.09 -0.44
N ASP A 187 -2.19 21.49 -1.51
CA ASP A 187 -2.04 22.90 -1.88
C ASP A 187 -3.09 23.33 -2.90
N ASP A 188 -3.58 24.56 -2.74
CA ASP A 188 -4.47 25.22 -3.70
C ASP A 188 -3.78 25.63 -5.00
N ARG A 189 -2.45 25.48 -5.12
CA ARG A 189 -1.65 25.99 -6.26
C ARG A 189 -1.40 25.00 -7.38
N GLY A 190 -1.95 23.82 -7.30
CA GLY A 190 -1.77 22.78 -8.30
C GLY A 190 -3.10 22.19 -8.72
N ASP A 191 -3.10 20.90 -8.88
CA ASP A 191 -4.31 20.12 -9.04
C ASP A 191 -5.15 20.34 -7.79
N GLN A 192 -6.31 20.96 -7.98
CA GLN A 192 -7.21 21.25 -6.86
C GLN A 192 -7.55 19.92 -6.16
N PRO A 193 -7.46 19.82 -4.82
CA PRO A 193 -7.87 18.63 -4.10
C PRO A 193 -9.30 18.19 -4.44
N ASP A 194 -10.18 19.17 -4.70
CA ASP A 194 -11.56 18.92 -5.09
C ASP A 194 -11.66 18.26 -6.48
N ASP A 195 -10.79 18.62 -7.43
CA ASP A 195 -10.74 17.98 -8.74
C ASP A 195 -10.29 16.53 -8.62
N CYS A 196 -9.26 16.24 -7.80
CA CYS A 196 -8.83 14.88 -7.51
C CYS A 196 -9.94 14.05 -6.84
N VAL A 197 -10.68 14.63 -5.91
CA VAL A 197 -11.82 13.98 -5.26
C VAL A 197 -12.94 13.71 -6.25
N ALA A 198 -13.25 14.69 -7.12
CA ALA A 198 -14.26 14.55 -8.16
C ALA A 198 -13.91 13.41 -9.13
N GLU A 199 -12.69 13.39 -9.66
CA GLU A 199 -12.21 12.33 -10.55
C GLU A 199 -12.30 10.95 -9.88
N LEU A 200 -11.86 10.81 -8.63
CA LEU A 200 -11.96 9.55 -7.89
C LEU A 200 -13.40 9.09 -7.71
N ILE A 201 -14.34 10.00 -7.40
CA ILE A 201 -15.75 9.65 -7.26
C ILE A 201 -16.33 9.23 -8.63
N GLU A 202 -16.04 9.97 -9.71
CA GLU A 202 -16.52 9.65 -11.05
C GLU A 202 -15.99 8.31 -11.56
N ASP A 203 -14.70 8.05 -11.37
CA ASP A 203 -14.06 6.80 -11.81
C ASP A 203 -14.61 5.57 -11.08
N HIS A 204 -15.01 5.72 -9.82
CA HIS A 204 -15.43 4.62 -8.95
C HIS A 204 -16.93 4.61 -8.61
N GLN A 205 -17.74 5.50 -9.19
CA GLN A 205 -19.18 5.62 -8.91
C GLN A 205 -19.97 4.33 -9.10
N ALA A 206 -19.46 3.39 -9.91
CA ALA A 206 -20.09 2.10 -10.15
C ALA A 206 -20.27 1.25 -8.88
N ALA A 207 -19.52 1.52 -7.81
CA ALA A 207 -19.67 0.85 -6.52
C ALA A 207 -20.75 1.47 -5.61
N LEU A 208 -21.25 2.68 -5.89
CA LEU A 208 -22.23 3.36 -5.03
C LEU A 208 -23.51 2.56 -4.84
N ASP A 209 -24.12 2.11 -5.94
CA ASP A 209 -25.34 1.31 -5.90
C ASP A 209 -25.22 0.01 -5.08
N PRO A 210 -24.15 -0.82 -5.28
CA PRO A 210 -23.87 -1.97 -4.45
C PRO A 210 -23.66 -1.62 -2.96
N LEU A 211 -22.93 -0.54 -2.66
CA LEU A 211 -22.67 -0.09 -1.28
C LEU A 211 -23.95 0.35 -0.59
N VAL A 212 -24.82 1.12 -1.25
CA VAL A 212 -26.13 1.53 -0.73
C VAL A 212 -27.02 0.31 -0.48
N ARG A 213 -27.03 -0.66 -1.40
CA ARG A 213 -27.78 -1.92 -1.20
C ARG A 213 -27.25 -2.72 -0.02
N TRP A 214 -25.93 -2.79 0.14
CA TRP A 214 -25.30 -3.45 1.28
C TRP A 214 -25.67 -2.79 2.59
N TRP A 215 -25.57 -1.46 2.66
CA TRP A 215 -25.92 -0.68 3.83
C TRP A 215 -27.39 -0.92 4.27
N ARG A 216 -28.31 -1.02 3.30
CA ARG A 216 -29.73 -1.30 3.59
C ARG A 216 -30.00 -2.73 4.03
N ALA A 217 -29.19 -3.68 3.59
CA ALA A 217 -29.39 -5.09 3.90
C ALA A 217 -28.84 -5.48 5.28
N GLU A 218 -27.84 -4.77 5.77
CA GLU A 218 -27.21 -5.04 7.06
C GLU A 218 -28.06 -4.51 8.23
N PRO A 219 -28.13 -5.25 9.36
CA PRO A 219 -28.72 -4.72 10.58
C PRO A 219 -27.93 -3.49 11.06
N ARG A 220 -28.58 -2.38 11.29
CA ARG A 220 -27.97 -1.09 11.63
C ARG A 220 -27.15 -1.06 12.93
N SER A 221 -27.23 -2.09 13.76
CA SER A 221 -26.53 -2.19 15.03
C SER A 221 -25.10 -2.70 14.93
N GLY A 222 -24.65 -3.19 13.77
CA GLY A 222 -23.32 -3.75 13.57
C GLY A 222 -22.22 -2.68 13.41
N HIS A 223 -21.00 -3.01 13.81
CA HIS A 223 -19.82 -2.16 13.59
C HIS A 223 -19.63 -1.84 12.09
N THR A 224 -19.78 -2.87 11.25
CA THR A 224 -19.68 -2.75 9.78
C THR A 224 -20.74 -1.80 9.22
N ALA A 225 -21.98 -1.87 9.69
CA ALA A 225 -23.06 -0.97 9.25
C ALA A 225 -22.72 0.49 9.57
N ARG A 226 -22.23 0.77 10.77
CA ARG A 226 -21.81 2.14 11.17
C ARG A 226 -20.59 2.62 10.37
N HIS A 227 -19.64 1.73 10.11
CA HIS A 227 -18.48 2.08 9.30
C HIS A 227 -18.90 2.41 7.86
N LEU A 228 -19.73 1.57 7.27
CA LEU A 228 -20.29 1.77 5.93
C LEU A 228 -21.07 3.09 5.84
N GLU A 229 -21.96 3.35 6.80
CA GLU A 229 -22.69 4.62 6.91
C GLU A 229 -21.76 5.83 7.00
N SER A 230 -20.73 5.74 7.86
CA SER A 230 -19.73 6.81 7.99
C SER A 230 -19.00 7.09 6.68
N VAL A 231 -18.63 6.04 5.94
CA VAL A 231 -17.97 6.19 4.63
C VAL A 231 -18.94 6.77 3.60
N LEU A 232 -20.19 6.30 3.53
CA LEU A 232 -21.19 6.83 2.60
C LEU A 232 -21.47 8.31 2.85
N ARG A 233 -21.57 8.75 4.11
CA ARG A 233 -21.73 10.17 4.47
C ARG A 233 -20.51 11.01 4.08
N LEU A 234 -19.30 10.46 4.23
CA LEU A 234 -18.07 11.15 3.78
C LEU A 234 -18.01 11.28 2.25
N ILE A 235 -18.44 10.25 1.51
CA ILE A 235 -18.55 10.30 0.05
C ILE A 235 -19.57 11.36 -0.38
N ASP A 236 -20.73 11.41 0.26
CA ASP A 236 -21.76 12.42 -0.05
C ASP A 236 -21.23 13.83 0.22
N GLY A 237 -20.60 14.06 1.38
CA GLY A 237 -19.98 15.36 1.70
C GLY A 237 -18.86 15.75 0.73
N ALA A 238 -18.03 14.80 0.32
CA ALA A 238 -16.98 15.01 -0.67
C ALA A 238 -17.56 15.35 -2.06
N ALA A 239 -18.60 14.64 -2.48
CA ALA A 239 -19.28 14.90 -3.74
C ALA A 239 -19.99 16.27 -3.75
N ASP A 240 -20.58 16.67 -2.63
CA ASP A 240 -21.23 17.99 -2.48
C ASP A 240 -20.20 19.12 -2.54
N ALA A 241 -19.08 18.99 -1.85
CA ALA A 241 -17.98 19.95 -1.89
C ALA A 241 -17.37 20.09 -3.30
N ALA A 242 -17.25 18.97 -4.03
CA ALA A 242 -16.77 18.95 -5.41
C ALA A 242 -17.84 19.37 -6.44
N GLY A 243 -19.07 19.65 -6.02
CA GLY A 243 -20.17 20.06 -6.91
C GLY A 243 -20.70 18.94 -7.81
N LEU A 244 -20.48 17.68 -7.44
CA LEU A 244 -20.96 16.52 -8.21
C LEU A 244 -22.44 16.23 -7.95
N ASP A 245 -23.19 16.01 -9.03
CA ASP A 245 -24.64 15.70 -8.97
C ASP A 245 -25.04 14.61 -10.00
N GLY A 246 -24.61 13.37 -9.74
CA GLY A 246 -24.96 12.19 -10.53
C GLY A 246 -26.24 11.49 -10.04
N PRO A 247 -26.87 10.62 -10.85
CA PRO A 247 -28.06 9.86 -10.44
C PRO A 247 -27.77 8.93 -9.25
N GLU A 248 -26.58 8.33 -9.17
CA GLU A 248 -26.14 7.47 -8.09
C GLU A 248 -25.96 8.26 -6.78
N LEU A 249 -25.37 9.45 -6.85
CA LEU A 249 -25.20 10.36 -5.71
C LEU A 249 -26.54 10.89 -5.21
N ARG A 250 -27.46 11.26 -6.10
CA ARG A 250 -28.81 11.66 -5.68
C ARG A 250 -29.56 10.55 -4.97
N ARG A 251 -29.39 9.30 -5.42
CA ARG A 251 -29.95 8.14 -4.74
C ARG A 251 -29.31 7.98 -3.37
N LEU A 252 -27.99 8.06 -3.25
CA LEU A 252 -27.27 8.00 -1.98
C LEU A 252 -27.82 9.04 -1.00
N ARG A 253 -27.95 10.31 -1.40
CA ARG A 253 -28.51 11.38 -0.57
C ARG A 253 -29.93 11.06 -0.11
N ALA A 254 -30.80 10.69 -1.04
CA ALA A 254 -32.19 10.37 -0.70
C ALA A 254 -32.29 9.24 0.33
N GLU A 255 -31.37 8.29 0.28
CA GLU A 255 -31.33 7.18 1.23
C GLU A 255 -30.78 7.58 2.60
N LEU A 256 -29.74 8.44 2.62
CA LEU A 256 -29.20 8.99 3.87
C LEU A 256 -30.22 9.89 4.60
N ASP A 257 -30.98 10.69 3.83
CA ASP A 257 -32.04 11.55 4.36
C ASP A 257 -33.20 10.72 4.94
N ALA A 258 -33.64 9.69 4.20
CA ALA A 258 -34.73 8.80 4.66
C ALA A 258 -34.34 8.04 5.96
N ASP A 259 -33.05 7.78 6.16
CA ASP A 259 -32.53 7.14 7.36
C ASP A 259 -32.59 8.08 8.58
N GLN A 260 -32.23 9.36 8.40
CA GLN A 260 -32.27 10.35 9.45
C GLN A 260 -33.73 10.59 9.91
N ASP A 261 -34.70 10.60 8.98
CA ASP A 261 -36.13 10.75 9.30
C ASP A 261 -36.64 9.53 10.05
N ALA A 262 -36.22 8.32 9.65
CA ALA A 262 -36.62 7.08 10.32
C ALA A 262 -36.10 6.96 11.76
N ASP A 263 -34.89 7.46 12.05
CA ASP A 263 -34.33 7.48 13.41
C ASP A 263 -35.05 8.46 14.32
N GLN A 264 -35.64 9.51 13.78
CA GLN A 264 -36.50 10.44 14.53
C GLN A 264 -37.89 9.86 14.86
N ASP A 265 -38.40 8.95 14.01
CA ASP A 265 -39.72 8.31 14.17
C ASP A 265 -39.65 6.91 14.82
N ALA A 266 -38.45 6.38 15.15
CA ALA A 266 -38.20 4.99 15.55
C ALA A 266 -38.82 4.56 16.91
N ASP A 267 -39.58 5.43 17.59
CA ASP A 267 -40.29 5.09 18.83
C ASP A 267 -41.62 4.32 18.61
N LEU A 268 -42.03 4.04 17.37
CA LEU A 268 -43.42 3.60 17.11
C LEU A 268 -43.65 2.30 16.32
N ASP A 269 -42.66 1.64 15.67
CA ASP A 269 -42.96 0.46 14.84
C ASP A 269 -41.88 -0.64 14.86
N ALA A 270 -42.14 -1.69 15.66
CA ALA A 270 -41.26 -2.88 15.84
C ALA A 270 -41.60 -4.07 14.93
N ASP A 271 -42.32 -3.91 13.83
CA ASP A 271 -42.76 -5.07 12.99
C ASP A 271 -42.40 -4.88 11.51
N ARG A 272 -41.07 -4.80 11.20
CA ARG A 272 -40.58 -4.92 9.83
C ARG A 272 -39.90 -6.27 9.65
N THR A 273 -40.45 -7.09 8.77
CA THR A 273 -39.82 -8.33 8.30
C THR A 273 -38.48 -7.96 7.66
N ALA A 274 -37.37 -8.34 8.31
CA ALA A 274 -36.03 -8.09 7.82
C ALA A 274 -35.81 -8.74 6.44
N PRO A 275 -35.30 -8.02 5.44
CA PRO A 275 -34.91 -8.64 4.18
C PRO A 275 -33.81 -9.68 4.42
N ALA A 276 -33.73 -10.68 3.52
CA ALA A 276 -32.71 -11.72 3.62
C ALA A 276 -31.29 -11.09 3.65
N PRO A 277 -30.38 -11.61 4.48
CA PRO A 277 -29.02 -11.06 4.56
C PRO A 277 -28.35 -11.20 3.19
N LEU A 278 -27.98 -10.07 2.60
CA LEU A 278 -27.14 -10.02 1.39
C LEU A 278 -25.69 -10.06 1.84
N THR A 279 -24.93 -11.05 1.36
CA THR A 279 -23.49 -11.07 1.61
C THR A 279 -22.81 -10.03 0.70
N PRO A 280 -21.87 -9.21 1.21
CA PRO A 280 -21.14 -8.23 0.40
C PRO A 280 -20.47 -8.89 -0.81
N GLY A 281 -19.87 -10.07 -0.64
CA GLY A 281 -19.27 -10.85 -1.71
C GLY A 281 -20.21 -11.08 -2.90
N ALA A 282 -21.49 -11.39 -2.64
CA ALA A 282 -22.47 -11.62 -3.70
C ALA A 282 -22.82 -10.34 -4.50
N LEU A 283 -22.72 -9.15 -3.89
CA LEU A 283 -22.99 -7.87 -4.56
C LEU A 283 -21.85 -7.47 -5.50
N PHE A 284 -20.62 -7.92 -5.25
CA PHE A 284 -19.43 -7.59 -6.01
C PHE A 284 -18.86 -8.80 -6.80
N ALA A 285 -19.39 -10.02 -6.64
CA ALA A 285 -18.88 -11.28 -7.23
C ALA A 285 -18.83 -11.26 -8.77
N SER A 286 -19.64 -10.44 -9.44
CA SER A 286 -19.67 -10.37 -10.91
C SER A 286 -18.39 -9.82 -11.56
N ARG A 287 -17.48 -9.23 -10.77
CA ARG A 287 -16.23 -8.61 -11.24
C ARG A 287 -14.97 -9.42 -10.89
N LEU A 288 -15.06 -10.32 -9.91
CA LEU A 288 -13.90 -11.05 -9.35
C LEU A 288 -13.80 -12.52 -9.80
N GLY A 289 -14.53 -12.94 -10.84
CA GLY A 289 -14.56 -14.32 -11.29
C GLY A 289 -13.21 -14.82 -11.82
N TYR A 290 -12.54 -15.69 -11.07
CA TYR A 290 -11.43 -16.49 -11.57
C TYR A 290 -11.96 -17.55 -12.52
N THR A 291 -11.55 -17.52 -13.78
CA THR A 291 -11.70 -18.65 -14.69
C THR A 291 -10.41 -19.47 -14.61
N LEU A 292 -10.36 -20.46 -13.76
CA LEU A 292 -9.29 -21.45 -13.77
C LEU A 292 -9.38 -22.27 -15.08
N ALA A 293 -8.78 -21.75 -16.14
CA ALA A 293 -8.39 -22.59 -17.26
C ALA A 293 -7.06 -23.25 -16.85
N ALA A 294 -7.13 -24.50 -16.42
CA ALA A 294 -5.95 -25.35 -16.35
C ALA A 294 -5.36 -25.42 -17.78
N GLY A 295 -4.40 -24.55 -18.05
CA GLY A 295 -3.72 -24.50 -19.34
C GLY A 295 -3.16 -25.89 -19.65
N GLU A 296 -3.46 -26.43 -20.82
CA GLU A 296 -2.84 -27.67 -21.27
C GLU A 296 -1.32 -27.52 -21.16
N PRO A 297 -0.62 -28.42 -20.45
CA PRO A 297 0.82 -28.34 -20.35
C PRO A 297 1.40 -28.31 -21.76
N LEU A 298 2.21 -27.30 -22.04
CA LEU A 298 2.90 -27.17 -23.33
C LEU A 298 3.72 -28.43 -23.57
N ALA A 299 3.12 -29.42 -24.28
CA ALA A 299 3.75 -30.70 -24.60
C ALA A 299 4.88 -30.46 -25.60
N VAL A 300 6.03 -30.02 -25.12
CA VAL A 300 7.25 -29.95 -25.91
C VAL A 300 8.08 -31.17 -25.57
N GLY A 301 8.35 -31.99 -26.59
CA GLY A 301 9.27 -33.12 -26.45
C GLY A 301 10.64 -32.67 -25.95
N GLY A 302 11.36 -33.57 -25.31
CA GLY A 302 12.71 -33.30 -24.77
C GLY A 302 12.84 -33.77 -23.32
N ARG A 303 14.10 -34.11 -22.93
CA ARG A 303 14.38 -34.55 -21.57
C ARG A 303 14.47 -33.36 -20.62
N VAL A 304 13.72 -33.33 -19.54
CA VAL A 304 13.87 -32.34 -18.47
C VAL A 304 15.26 -32.46 -17.85
N ILE A 305 15.98 -31.32 -17.79
CA ILE A 305 17.30 -31.21 -17.17
C ILE A 305 17.17 -30.71 -15.73
N ALA A 306 16.35 -29.67 -15.55
CA ALA A 306 16.10 -29.04 -14.27
C ALA A 306 14.73 -28.34 -14.30
N ARG A 307 14.19 -28.10 -13.13
CA ARG A 307 12.99 -27.29 -12.90
C ARG A 307 13.10 -26.59 -11.56
N GLY A 308 12.42 -25.46 -11.42
CA GLY A 308 12.42 -24.71 -10.17
C GLY A 308 11.48 -23.50 -10.21
N THR A 309 11.57 -22.72 -9.18
CA THR A 309 10.87 -21.44 -9.07
C THR A 309 11.84 -20.29 -9.33
N GLY A 310 11.33 -19.19 -9.87
CA GLY A 310 12.08 -17.96 -10.07
C GLY A 310 11.84 -16.96 -8.92
N THR A 311 12.47 -15.81 -9.02
CA THR A 311 12.28 -14.70 -8.08
C THR A 311 11.10 -13.85 -8.56
N ASN A 312 10.13 -13.63 -7.66
CA ASN A 312 8.98 -12.77 -7.86
C ASN A 312 9.18 -11.42 -7.15
N ASP A 313 10.01 -10.54 -7.74
CA ASP A 313 10.26 -9.20 -7.18
C ASP A 313 9.22 -8.20 -7.69
N TRP A 314 8.26 -7.83 -6.84
CA TRP A 314 7.15 -6.91 -7.16
C TRP A 314 7.60 -5.53 -7.65
N ARG A 315 8.85 -5.13 -7.39
CA ARG A 315 9.40 -3.86 -7.83
C ARG A 315 9.77 -3.83 -9.30
N ARG A 316 9.89 -4.98 -9.97
CA ARG A 316 10.40 -5.11 -11.34
C ARG A 316 9.33 -5.03 -12.43
N TYR A 317 8.09 -4.86 -12.05
CA TYR A 317 6.94 -4.68 -12.94
C TYR A 317 5.82 -3.92 -12.22
N PRO A 318 4.87 -3.28 -12.95
CA PRO A 318 3.74 -2.60 -12.31
C PRO A 318 2.85 -3.58 -11.54
N PRO A 319 2.21 -3.12 -10.45
CA PRO A 319 1.19 -3.90 -9.75
C PRO A 319 0.10 -4.40 -10.70
N GLY A 320 -0.51 -5.53 -10.37
CA GLY A 320 -1.59 -6.10 -11.17
C GLY A 320 -1.15 -6.86 -12.43
N PHE A 321 0.14 -7.13 -12.64
CA PHE A 321 0.63 -7.93 -13.77
C PHE A 321 0.82 -9.40 -13.43
N VAL A 322 1.37 -9.71 -12.27
CA VAL A 322 1.76 -11.05 -11.81
C VAL A 322 1.10 -11.32 -10.47
N ASP A 323 0.67 -12.57 -10.25
CA ASP A 323 0.22 -13.04 -8.94
C ASP A 323 1.31 -12.83 -7.89
N ALA A 324 0.95 -12.39 -6.69
CA ALA A 324 1.91 -11.98 -5.68
C ALA A 324 2.58 -13.12 -4.91
N ALA A 325 2.22 -14.40 -5.18
CA ALA A 325 2.89 -15.53 -4.56
C ALA A 325 4.36 -15.64 -4.97
N GLU A 326 5.21 -16.05 -4.05
CA GLU A 326 6.61 -16.37 -4.39
C GLU A 326 6.71 -17.51 -5.42
N SER A 327 5.76 -18.44 -5.39
CA SER A 327 5.67 -19.56 -6.33
C SER A 327 5.08 -19.18 -7.70
N ALA A 328 4.65 -17.93 -7.90
CA ALA A 328 4.03 -17.49 -9.15
C ALA A 328 4.95 -17.62 -10.37
N VAL A 329 6.27 -17.64 -10.18
CA VAL A 329 7.25 -17.80 -11.24
C VAL A 329 7.81 -19.21 -11.21
N SER A 330 7.56 -19.99 -12.25
CA SER A 330 8.08 -21.35 -12.40
C SER A 330 8.84 -21.51 -13.72
N TRP A 331 9.79 -22.45 -13.78
CA TRP A 331 10.54 -22.71 -14.98
C TRP A 331 10.94 -24.18 -15.12
N THR A 332 11.10 -24.59 -16.37
CA THR A 332 11.56 -25.93 -16.73
C THR A 332 12.62 -25.83 -17.83
N ALA A 333 13.82 -26.35 -17.57
CA ALA A 333 14.89 -26.47 -18.55
C ALA A 333 14.86 -27.88 -19.18
N ARG A 334 14.96 -27.94 -20.53
CA ARG A 334 14.89 -29.18 -21.31
C ARG A 334 16.06 -29.30 -22.28
N ALA A 335 16.48 -30.54 -22.56
CA ALA A 335 17.40 -30.88 -23.65
C ALA A 335 16.61 -31.33 -24.88
N LEU A 336 16.89 -30.69 -26.01
CA LEU A 336 16.23 -30.90 -27.30
C LEU A 336 17.30 -31.13 -28.37
N GLY A 337 17.68 -32.37 -28.62
CA GLY A 337 18.59 -32.70 -29.74
C GLY A 337 19.93 -31.93 -29.76
N GLY A 338 20.58 -31.78 -28.60
CA GLY A 338 21.84 -31.03 -28.47
C GLY A 338 21.70 -29.54 -28.15
N ARG A 339 20.48 -29.00 -28.18
CA ARG A 339 20.14 -27.66 -27.68
C ARG A 339 19.53 -27.74 -26.29
N ARG A 340 19.69 -26.69 -25.53
CA ARG A 340 19.02 -26.52 -24.23
C ARG A 340 18.01 -25.39 -24.35
N ARG A 341 16.82 -25.60 -23.82
CA ARG A 341 15.75 -24.60 -23.80
C ARG A 341 15.20 -24.49 -22.42
N ILE A 342 14.89 -23.27 -22.01
CA ILE A 342 14.13 -22.99 -20.80
C ILE A 342 12.73 -22.51 -21.19
N GLU A 343 11.75 -23.02 -20.50
CA GLU A 343 10.35 -22.58 -20.53
C GLU A 343 10.06 -21.93 -19.20
N VAL A 344 9.49 -20.72 -19.23
CA VAL A 344 9.11 -19.97 -18.04
C VAL A 344 7.61 -19.78 -18.07
N GLU A 345 6.97 -20.07 -16.96
CA GLU A 345 5.53 -19.89 -16.73
C GLU A 345 5.37 -18.99 -15.52
N VAL A 346 4.52 -17.95 -15.64
CA VAL A 346 4.25 -16.97 -14.61
C VAL A 346 2.76 -16.82 -14.44
N VAL A 347 2.25 -17.02 -13.23
CA VAL A 347 0.84 -16.86 -12.94
C VAL A 347 0.48 -15.37 -13.10
N ALA A 348 -0.51 -15.08 -13.93
CA ALA A 348 -0.98 -13.71 -14.15
C ALA A 348 -1.86 -13.26 -12.99
N HIS A 349 -1.75 -11.99 -12.63
CA HIS A 349 -2.73 -11.38 -11.72
C HIS A 349 -4.11 -11.32 -12.41
N ILE A 350 -5.19 -11.38 -11.64
CA ILE A 350 -6.56 -11.35 -12.17
C ILE A 350 -6.83 -10.08 -13.01
N ALA A 351 -6.32 -8.94 -12.56
CA ALA A 351 -6.45 -7.66 -13.27
C ALA A 351 -5.38 -7.45 -14.35
N ALA A 352 -4.55 -8.46 -14.66
CA ALA A 352 -3.45 -8.29 -15.60
C ALA A 352 -3.98 -7.86 -16.99
N PRO A 353 -3.37 -6.84 -17.62
CA PRO A 353 -3.84 -6.34 -18.90
C PRO A 353 -3.71 -7.42 -19.99
N VAL A 354 -4.73 -7.52 -20.84
CA VAL A 354 -4.73 -8.45 -21.98
C VAL A 354 -3.80 -7.96 -23.10
N GLY A 355 -3.54 -6.67 -23.17
CA GLY A 355 -2.64 -6.01 -24.14
C GLY A 355 -1.68 -5.05 -23.43
N GLY A 356 -0.57 -4.74 -24.06
CA GLY A 356 0.43 -3.82 -23.51
C GLY A 356 1.86 -4.30 -23.71
N ALA A 357 2.82 -3.66 -23.04
CA ALA A 357 4.22 -4.07 -23.12
C ALA A 357 4.41 -5.48 -22.55
N PRO A 358 5.07 -6.38 -23.27
CA PRO A 358 5.24 -7.75 -22.81
C PRO A 358 6.19 -7.79 -21.61
N LEU A 359 5.83 -8.57 -20.59
CA LEU A 359 6.76 -8.97 -19.56
C LEU A 359 7.90 -9.77 -20.17
N VAL A 360 9.04 -9.76 -19.52
CA VAL A 360 10.24 -10.50 -19.94
C VAL A 360 10.72 -11.36 -18.78
N ALA A 361 10.99 -12.61 -19.04
CA ALA A 361 11.77 -13.46 -18.13
C ALA A 361 13.27 -13.24 -18.40
N GLU A 362 14.03 -12.90 -17.39
CA GLU A 362 15.48 -12.83 -17.39
C GLU A 362 16.02 -14.11 -16.77
N VAL A 363 16.80 -14.85 -17.55
CA VAL A 363 17.38 -16.15 -17.14
C VAL A 363 18.88 -16.01 -17.09
N ARG A 364 19.48 -16.29 -15.95
CA ARG A 364 20.93 -16.41 -15.78
C ARG A 364 21.29 -17.86 -15.48
N VAL A 365 22.36 -18.34 -16.10
CA VAL A 365 22.89 -19.69 -15.87
C VAL A 365 24.28 -19.53 -15.27
N ASN A 366 24.51 -20.10 -14.09
CA ASN A 366 25.77 -20.02 -13.34
C ASN A 366 26.30 -18.57 -13.16
N GLY A 367 25.43 -17.59 -12.96
CA GLY A 367 25.80 -16.18 -12.84
C GLY A 367 26.31 -15.52 -14.14
N GLY A 368 26.13 -16.17 -15.30
CA GLY A 368 26.49 -15.64 -16.61
C GLY A 368 25.62 -14.48 -17.07
N LEU A 369 25.82 -14.06 -18.33
CA LEU A 369 25.01 -13.01 -18.94
C LEU A 369 23.52 -13.43 -19.00
N PRO A 370 22.60 -12.49 -18.74
CA PRO A 370 21.18 -12.80 -18.77
C PRO A 370 20.69 -13.04 -20.19
N VAL A 371 19.92 -14.11 -20.37
CA VAL A 371 19.13 -14.37 -21.58
C VAL A 371 17.70 -13.89 -21.31
N ARG A 372 17.13 -13.10 -22.21
CA ARG A 372 15.79 -12.55 -22.07
C ARG A 372 14.81 -13.29 -22.95
N ALA A 373 13.73 -13.79 -22.36
CA ALA A 373 12.61 -14.44 -23.02
C ALA A 373 11.37 -13.55 -22.92
N PRO A 374 10.80 -13.05 -24.03
CA PRO A 374 9.54 -12.34 -23.97
C PRO A 374 8.45 -13.29 -23.50
N LEU A 375 7.57 -12.79 -22.61
CA LEU A 375 6.43 -13.53 -22.10
C LEU A 375 5.17 -13.11 -22.86
N THR A 376 4.36 -14.08 -23.24
CA THR A 376 3.06 -13.87 -23.88
C THR A 376 1.99 -14.38 -22.94
N ARG A 377 0.96 -13.57 -22.69
CA ARG A 377 -0.17 -13.97 -21.86
C ARG A 377 -1.09 -14.93 -22.63
N ARG A 378 -1.45 -15.99 -21.96
CA ARG A 378 -2.49 -16.94 -22.40
C ARG A 378 -3.35 -17.25 -21.18
N ASP A 379 -4.59 -16.82 -21.24
CA ASP A 379 -5.52 -16.93 -20.12
C ASP A 379 -4.91 -16.36 -18.82
N ASP A 380 -4.73 -17.19 -17.82
CA ASP A 380 -4.22 -16.82 -16.49
C ASP A 380 -2.70 -17.01 -16.33
N VAL A 381 -1.97 -17.24 -17.44
CA VAL A 381 -0.53 -17.53 -17.39
C VAL A 381 0.22 -16.72 -18.44
N TRP A 382 1.35 -16.15 -18.04
CA TRP A 382 2.36 -15.63 -18.96
C TRP A 382 3.35 -16.73 -19.27
N THR A 383 3.60 -17.02 -20.54
CA THR A 383 4.52 -18.07 -20.97
C THR A 383 5.59 -17.52 -21.88
N GLY A 384 6.83 -18.00 -21.69
CA GLY A 384 7.96 -17.62 -22.54
C GLY A 384 8.96 -18.75 -22.70
N ARG A 385 9.78 -18.66 -23.75
CA ARG A 385 10.81 -19.65 -24.06
C ARG A 385 12.08 -18.95 -24.51
N ALA A 386 13.24 -19.50 -24.08
CA ALA A 386 14.53 -19.08 -24.58
C ALA A 386 15.43 -20.31 -24.85
N ASP A 387 16.20 -20.24 -25.92
CA ASP A 387 17.26 -21.21 -26.17
C ASP A 387 18.50 -20.77 -25.36
N LEU A 388 19.07 -21.69 -24.61
CA LEU A 388 20.25 -21.48 -23.79
C LEU A 388 21.49 -21.87 -24.60
N GLU A 389 22.47 -20.99 -24.64
CA GLU A 389 23.73 -21.27 -25.38
C GLU A 389 24.41 -22.52 -24.86
N PRO A 390 25.08 -23.28 -25.75
CA PRO A 390 25.71 -24.58 -25.42
C PRO A 390 26.95 -24.45 -24.54
N GLY A 391 27.31 -23.28 -24.01
CA GLY A 391 28.51 -23.00 -23.22
C GLY A 391 28.65 -23.70 -21.87
N LEU A 392 27.72 -24.57 -21.48
CA LEU A 392 27.85 -25.42 -20.29
C LEU A 392 28.67 -26.66 -20.66
N SER A 393 29.94 -26.66 -20.28
CA SER A 393 30.84 -27.79 -20.43
C SER A 393 30.25 -29.07 -19.86
N ALA A 394 30.36 -30.19 -20.57
CA ALA A 394 29.77 -31.49 -20.23
C ALA A 394 30.25 -32.10 -18.88
N GLY A 395 31.05 -31.40 -18.13
CA GLY A 395 31.63 -31.81 -16.86
C GLY A 395 31.20 -31.03 -15.61
N GLU A 396 30.37 -29.99 -15.75
CA GLU A 396 29.92 -29.23 -14.57
C GLU A 396 28.70 -29.90 -13.91
N LEU A 397 28.83 -30.11 -12.60
CA LEU A 397 27.77 -30.39 -11.64
C LEU A 397 26.58 -29.46 -11.89
N THR A 398 25.38 -30.00 -11.86
CA THR A 398 24.05 -29.34 -12.08
C THR A 398 24.04 -27.84 -12.24
N PRO A 399 23.68 -27.29 -13.42
CA PRO A 399 23.68 -25.84 -13.67
C PRO A 399 22.71 -25.14 -12.72
N ARG A 400 23.16 -24.01 -12.14
CA ARG A 400 22.33 -23.13 -11.33
C ARG A 400 21.61 -22.16 -12.25
N PHE A 401 20.29 -22.17 -12.18
CA PHE A 401 19.42 -21.25 -12.91
C PHE A 401 18.88 -20.18 -11.95
N GLU A 402 18.96 -18.94 -12.37
CA GLU A 402 18.32 -17.80 -11.72
C GLU A 402 17.32 -17.22 -12.73
N VAL A 403 16.07 -17.19 -12.38
CA VAL A 403 14.99 -16.69 -13.25
C VAL A 403 14.25 -15.59 -12.51
N ALA A 404 14.12 -14.43 -13.14
CA ALA A 404 13.38 -13.29 -12.63
C ALA A 404 12.47 -12.74 -13.73
N VAL A 405 11.39 -12.09 -13.34
CA VAL A 405 10.42 -11.46 -14.24
C VAL A 405 10.52 -9.95 -14.12
N LEU A 406 10.42 -9.25 -15.24
CA LEU A 406 10.47 -7.80 -15.27
C LEU A 406 9.68 -7.24 -16.46
N LEU A 407 9.26 -5.99 -16.32
CA LEU A 407 8.79 -5.17 -17.44
C LEU A 407 9.97 -4.34 -17.94
N PRO A 408 10.38 -4.43 -19.23
CA PRO A 408 11.45 -3.61 -19.76
C PRO A 408 11.19 -2.11 -19.59
N GLY A 409 12.16 -1.39 -19.04
CA GLY A 409 12.03 0.03 -18.72
C GLY A 409 11.48 0.31 -17.33
N PHE A 410 11.01 -0.70 -16.62
CA PHE A 410 10.60 -0.61 -15.22
C PHE A 410 11.74 -1.19 -14.36
N ASP A 411 12.69 -0.34 -14.00
CA ASP A 411 13.85 -0.73 -13.18
C ASP A 411 13.72 -0.09 -11.78
N PRO A 412 13.60 -0.89 -10.73
CA PRO A 412 13.49 -0.37 -9.37
C PRO A 412 14.82 0.19 -8.83
N GLY A 413 15.91 0.07 -9.59
CA GLY A 413 17.25 0.37 -9.11
C GLY A 413 17.83 -0.72 -8.20
N PRO A 414 19.04 -0.50 -7.68
CA PRO A 414 19.70 -1.43 -6.77
C PRO A 414 18.97 -1.48 -5.42
N GLY A 415 18.69 -2.67 -4.93
CA GLY A 415 18.09 -2.89 -3.63
C GLY A 415 18.07 -4.36 -3.25
N PRO A 416 17.94 -4.72 -1.97
CA PRO A 416 17.79 -6.09 -1.57
C PRO A 416 16.52 -6.70 -2.18
N GLU A 417 16.53 -7.99 -2.45
CA GLU A 417 15.41 -8.70 -3.08
C GLU A 417 14.12 -8.68 -2.24
N GLY A 418 14.19 -8.31 -0.96
CA GLY A 418 13.04 -8.07 -0.09
C GLY A 418 12.10 -9.28 0.10
N HIS A 419 12.62 -10.52 0.00
CA HIS A 419 11.79 -11.72 0.19
C HIS A 419 11.13 -11.75 1.58
N ALA A 420 11.89 -11.44 2.64
CA ALA A 420 11.37 -11.40 4.01
C ALA A 420 10.30 -10.31 4.16
N ASP A 421 10.48 -9.17 3.52
CA ASP A 421 9.52 -8.07 3.56
C ASP A 421 8.22 -8.44 2.82
N ARG A 422 8.31 -9.11 1.65
CA ARG A 422 7.13 -9.61 0.93
C ARG A 422 6.36 -10.65 1.74
N GLU A 423 7.06 -11.53 2.45
CA GLU A 423 6.44 -12.50 3.35
C GLU A 423 5.74 -11.80 4.52
N ALA A 424 6.39 -10.81 5.13
CA ALA A 424 5.82 -10.02 6.21
C ALA A 424 4.59 -9.21 5.74
N VAL A 425 4.63 -8.62 4.53
CA VAL A 425 3.48 -7.93 3.94
C VAL A 425 2.31 -8.90 3.70
N ARG A 426 2.56 -10.10 3.16
CA ARG A 426 1.50 -11.12 3.00
C ARG A 426 0.91 -11.56 4.35
N ALA A 427 1.75 -11.69 5.38
CA ALA A 427 1.27 -12.00 6.74
C ALA A 427 0.39 -10.87 7.28
N LEU A 428 0.83 -9.62 7.19
CA LEU A 428 0.05 -8.44 7.58
C LEU A 428 -1.32 -8.43 6.90
N VAL A 429 -1.35 -8.65 5.59
CA VAL A 429 -2.61 -8.63 4.82
C VAL A 429 -3.55 -9.76 5.25
N ARG A 430 -3.05 -10.97 5.50
CA ARG A 430 -3.87 -12.05 6.03
C ARG A 430 -4.45 -11.72 7.41
N ASP A 431 -3.67 -11.12 8.30
CA ASP A 431 -4.13 -10.68 9.62
C ASP A 431 -5.21 -9.59 9.51
N ARG A 432 -5.07 -8.66 8.55
CA ARG A 432 -6.09 -7.64 8.26
C ARG A 432 -7.38 -8.25 7.72
N LEU A 433 -7.30 -9.20 6.80
CA LEU A 433 -8.47 -9.92 6.28
C LEU A 433 -9.18 -10.73 7.37
N VAL A 434 -8.44 -11.39 8.26
CA VAL A 434 -9.01 -12.07 9.43
C VAL A 434 -9.73 -11.07 10.34
N SER A 435 -9.13 -9.91 10.58
CA SER A 435 -9.74 -8.83 11.38
C SER A 435 -10.99 -8.27 10.71
N ALA A 436 -10.98 -8.13 9.38
CA ALA A 436 -12.12 -7.66 8.59
C ALA A 436 -13.28 -8.68 8.58
N ALA A 437 -12.97 -9.98 8.60
CA ALA A 437 -13.96 -11.06 8.70
C ALA A 437 -14.53 -11.23 10.12
N ALA A 438 -13.77 -10.84 11.17
CA ALA A 438 -14.20 -10.99 12.56
C ALA A 438 -15.37 -10.06 12.85
N ARG A 439 -16.52 -10.63 13.22
CA ARG A 439 -17.61 -9.84 13.80
C ARG A 439 -17.18 -9.35 15.18
N PRO A 440 -17.24 -8.05 15.47
CA PRO A 440 -16.98 -7.58 16.83
C PRO A 440 -17.95 -8.27 17.78
N ALA A 441 -17.45 -8.85 18.86
CA ALA A 441 -18.31 -9.44 19.89
C ALA A 441 -19.28 -8.36 20.41
N GLU A 442 -20.56 -8.68 20.47
CA GLU A 442 -21.59 -7.83 21.05
C GLU A 442 -21.17 -7.52 22.49
N GLY A 443 -20.79 -6.29 22.78
CA GLY A 443 -20.43 -5.86 24.15
C GLY A 443 -19.22 -4.93 24.28
N THR A 444 -18.53 -4.62 23.20
CA THR A 444 -17.45 -3.63 23.25
C THR A 444 -18.05 -2.22 23.24
N ALA A 445 -17.52 -1.36 24.13
CA ALA A 445 -18.00 -0.01 24.45
C ALA A 445 -18.45 0.81 23.22
N PRO A 446 -19.39 1.77 23.39
CA PRO A 446 -19.91 2.57 22.30
C PRO A 446 -18.78 3.26 21.56
N TYR A 447 -18.79 3.10 20.23
CA TYR A 447 -17.87 3.77 19.32
C TYR A 447 -18.05 5.29 19.51
N ASP A 448 -17.07 5.89 20.17
CA ASP A 448 -16.97 7.34 20.23
C ASP A 448 -16.60 7.80 18.82
N ALA A 449 -17.48 8.57 18.17
CA ALA A 449 -17.22 9.11 16.82
C ALA A 449 -16.01 10.07 16.79
N SER A 450 -15.54 10.49 17.97
CA SER A 450 -14.23 11.12 18.20
C SER A 450 -13.12 10.09 18.45
N ALA A 451 -13.42 8.78 18.51
CA ALA A 451 -12.39 7.77 18.62
C ALA A 451 -11.59 7.75 17.32
N ARG A 452 -10.28 7.95 17.49
CA ARG A 452 -9.29 7.97 16.43
C ARG A 452 -9.53 6.85 15.43
N ALA A 453 -9.66 7.23 14.15
CA ALA A 453 -9.58 6.29 13.06
C ALA A 453 -8.14 5.73 13.09
N THR A 454 -7.94 4.63 13.82
CA THR A 454 -6.63 3.97 13.83
C THR A 454 -6.35 3.46 12.41
N PRO A 455 -5.13 3.55 11.90
CA PRO A 455 -4.73 2.93 10.63
C PRO A 455 -5.06 1.44 10.58
N SER A 456 -5.29 0.82 11.73
CA SER A 456 -5.65 -0.59 11.91
C SER A 456 -7.11 -0.94 11.52
N ALA A 457 -8.03 0.01 11.43
CA ALA A 457 -9.40 -0.31 11.01
C ALA A 457 -9.43 -0.79 9.55
N PRO A 458 -10.10 -1.91 9.23
CA PRO A 458 -10.14 -2.42 7.87
C PRO A 458 -10.88 -1.46 6.93
N PHE A 459 -10.51 -1.44 5.66
CA PHE A 459 -11.27 -0.78 4.61
C PHE A 459 -12.54 -1.57 4.27
N LEU A 460 -13.54 -0.91 3.69
CA LEU A 460 -14.73 -1.60 3.17
C LEU A 460 -14.33 -2.64 2.11
N ALA A 461 -13.36 -2.33 1.26
CA ALA A 461 -12.83 -3.26 0.28
C ALA A 461 -12.22 -4.52 0.91
N GLU A 462 -11.57 -4.42 2.08
CA GLU A 462 -11.05 -5.57 2.84
C GLU A 462 -12.20 -6.42 3.42
N ILE A 463 -13.27 -5.78 3.90
CA ILE A 463 -14.46 -6.48 4.41
C ILE A 463 -15.17 -7.23 3.28
N VAL A 464 -15.31 -6.60 2.11
CA VAL A 464 -15.85 -7.26 0.90
C VAL A 464 -14.99 -8.47 0.52
N ALA A 465 -13.66 -8.27 0.42
CA ALA A 465 -12.73 -9.33 0.07
C ALA A 465 -12.75 -10.51 1.06
N ALA A 466 -12.80 -10.21 2.36
CA ALA A 466 -12.86 -11.24 3.42
C ALA A 466 -14.14 -12.07 3.39
N THR A 467 -15.27 -11.50 2.93
CA THR A 467 -16.55 -12.23 2.82
C THR A 467 -16.65 -13.10 1.57
N THR A 468 -15.93 -12.75 0.50
CA THR A 468 -15.92 -13.52 -0.75
C THR A 468 -15.17 -14.85 -0.61
N THR A 469 -14.17 -14.90 0.25
CA THR A 469 -13.33 -16.11 0.46
C THR A 469 -14.07 -17.25 1.19
N GLY A 470 -15.19 -16.98 1.83
CA GLY A 470 -15.93 -17.97 2.64
C GLY A 470 -16.94 -18.83 1.87
N GLU A 471 -17.24 -18.55 0.62
CA GLU A 471 -18.31 -19.21 -0.14
C GLU A 471 -17.81 -20.23 -1.19
N ASP A 472 -16.49 -20.27 -1.49
CA ASP A 472 -15.92 -21.09 -2.55
C ASP A 472 -15.07 -22.30 -2.06
N TYR A 473 -15.26 -22.76 -0.80
CA TYR A 473 -14.61 -23.98 -0.28
C TYR A 473 -15.62 -25.01 0.21
#